data_ecb8600465beb9a3dabae404eff39fef
#
_entry.id   ecb8600465beb9a3dabae404eff39fef
#
_cell.length_a   1.000
_cell.length_b   1.000
_cell.length_c   1.000
_cell.angle_alpha   90.00
_cell.angle_beta   90.00
_cell.angle_gamma   90.00
#
_symmetry.space_group_name_H-M   'P 1'
#
loop_
_entity.id
_entity.type
_entity.pdbx_description
1 polymer ?
#
loop_
_entity_poly.entity_id
_entity_poly.type
_entity_poly.pdbx_seq_one_letter_code
_entity_poly.pdbx_strand_id
1 'polypeptide(L)'
;MNIEEWEEYRYVESGISAFIAQMEESGLKEIVEHVCNAGGKRIRPIILLLASEICSGSYHKSLSAALAIEMMHSASLIHDDLLDQGIIRRNLPSAPEKFGHSRALLCGDYLLAKSIEFISPYGEKVIRNFGKAGMDMAEGEVLDLRLDEGNCGESSYFECVYKKTASLFAISASIGAYTGRADDALAERFNLFGNSLGTAYQIVDDILEFLEVVESKESKFTSETLPHVYMKNMSKEEAVEKSVDAVKLHVNAAKETLLTFKGCPARDKLFQITDYITVDMLENI
;
A
#
# COMPACT_ATOMS: atom_id res chain seq x y z
N MET A 1 16.21 2.96 9.02
CA MET A 1 15.96 4.20 8.22
C MET A 1 14.86 5.01 8.89
N ASN A 2 14.97 6.36 8.99
CA ASN A 2 13.91 7.23 9.51
C ASN A 2 13.25 7.99 8.35
N ILE A 3 12.14 7.45 7.81
CA ILE A 3 11.45 8.02 6.65
C ILE A 3 10.71 9.33 6.99
N GLU A 4 10.38 9.57 8.26
CA GLU A 4 9.68 10.78 8.71
C GLU A 4 10.57 12.03 8.60
N GLU A 5 11.89 11.86 8.52
CA GLU A 5 12.83 12.95 8.29
C GLU A 5 12.96 13.34 6.81
N TRP A 6 12.39 12.56 5.91
CA TRP A 6 12.46 12.82 4.48
C TRP A 6 11.60 14.01 4.08
N GLU A 7 12.08 14.77 3.10
CA GLU A 7 11.33 15.90 2.55
C GLU A 7 9.98 15.45 1.97
N GLU A 8 9.95 14.33 1.27
CA GLU A 8 8.75 13.76 0.67
C GLU A 8 7.69 13.43 1.72
N TYR A 9 8.09 12.84 2.85
CA TYR A 9 7.18 12.54 3.94
C TYR A 9 6.55 13.83 4.49
N ARG A 10 7.38 14.82 4.84
CA ARG A 10 6.91 16.11 5.36
C ARG A 10 6.00 16.84 4.38
N TYR A 11 6.30 16.69 3.08
CA TYR A 11 5.51 17.30 2.02
C TYR A 11 4.11 16.66 1.92
N VAL A 12 4.01 15.34 2.00
CA VAL A 12 2.73 14.60 2.04
C VAL A 12 1.94 14.98 3.31
N GLU A 13 2.57 14.96 4.48
CA GLU A 13 1.92 15.33 5.75
C GLU A 13 1.39 16.77 5.73
N SER A 14 2.17 17.70 5.18
CA SER A 14 1.71 19.09 4.98
C SER A 14 0.49 19.17 4.07
N GLY A 15 0.46 18.37 3.00
CA GLY A 15 -0.68 18.29 2.09
C GLY A 15 -1.94 17.71 2.76
N ILE A 16 -1.79 16.65 3.55
CA ILE A 16 -2.87 16.06 4.36
C ILE A 16 -3.42 17.10 5.35
N SER A 17 -2.53 17.76 6.09
CA SER A 17 -2.90 18.79 7.06
C SER A 17 -3.65 19.96 6.41
N ALA A 18 -3.19 20.42 5.24
CA ALA A 18 -3.84 21.48 4.48
C ALA A 18 -5.23 21.07 3.97
N PHE A 19 -5.39 19.81 3.52
CA PHE A 19 -6.69 19.25 3.13
C PHE A 19 -7.66 19.25 4.30
N ILE A 20 -7.25 18.72 5.46
CA ILE A 20 -8.09 18.65 6.66
C ILE A 20 -8.50 20.05 7.13
N ALA A 21 -7.57 21.02 7.11
CA ALA A 21 -7.85 22.39 7.51
C ALA A 21 -8.90 23.09 6.62
N GLN A 22 -9.02 22.69 5.36
CA GLN A 22 -10.00 23.22 4.41
C GLN A 22 -11.39 22.54 4.51
N MET A 23 -11.50 21.44 5.25
CA MET A 23 -12.80 20.78 5.45
C MET A 23 -13.71 21.65 6.32
N GLU A 24 -14.98 21.70 5.93
CA GLU A 24 -16.02 22.28 6.78
C GLU A 24 -16.17 21.46 8.07
N GLU A 25 -16.52 22.15 9.16
CA GLU A 25 -16.81 21.49 10.43
C GLU A 25 -18.01 20.54 10.28
N SER A 26 -17.75 19.26 10.42
CA SER A 26 -18.74 18.20 10.23
C SER A 26 -18.36 16.95 11.00
N GLY A 27 -19.29 16.05 11.20
CA GLY A 27 -19.00 14.75 11.79
C GLY A 27 -18.07 13.87 10.94
N LEU A 28 -17.84 14.18 9.66
CA LEU A 28 -16.85 13.51 8.82
C LEU A 28 -15.43 14.05 9.06
N LYS A 29 -15.27 15.36 9.28
CA LYS A 29 -13.96 15.97 9.54
C LYS A 29 -13.28 15.32 10.74
N GLU A 30 -13.98 15.14 11.83
CA GLU A 30 -13.45 14.47 13.03
C GLU A 30 -12.92 13.06 12.74
N ILE A 31 -13.61 12.30 11.88
CA ILE A 31 -13.19 10.94 11.53
C ILE A 31 -12.00 10.98 10.59
N VAL A 32 -12.00 11.86 9.58
CA VAL A 32 -10.87 12.06 8.67
C VAL A 32 -9.62 12.49 9.43
N GLU A 33 -9.75 13.41 10.38
CA GLU A 33 -8.64 13.81 11.28
C GLU A 33 -8.10 12.62 12.05
N HIS A 34 -8.97 11.81 12.63
CA HIS A 34 -8.56 10.62 13.37
C HIS A 34 -7.80 9.63 12.50
N VAL A 35 -8.31 9.30 11.32
CA VAL A 35 -7.70 8.31 10.42
C VAL A 35 -6.40 8.83 9.82
N CYS A 36 -6.39 10.05 9.32
CA CYS A 36 -5.22 10.62 8.65
C CYS A 36 -4.09 10.94 9.62
N ASN A 37 -4.41 11.41 10.84
CA ASN A 37 -3.42 11.74 11.87
C ASN A 37 -2.98 10.53 12.71
N ALA A 38 -3.54 9.33 12.50
CA ALA A 38 -3.07 8.11 13.13
C ALA A 38 -1.63 7.72 12.73
N GLY A 39 -1.01 8.50 11.85
CA GLY A 39 0.36 8.28 11.37
C GLY A 39 0.43 7.27 10.23
N GLY A 40 1.63 6.76 10.02
CA GLY A 40 1.94 5.79 8.97
C GLY A 40 3.14 6.21 8.15
N LYS A 41 3.81 5.26 7.51
CA LYS A 41 5.06 5.48 6.77
C LYS A 41 4.88 6.26 5.46
N ARG A 42 3.67 6.49 4.98
CA ARG A 42 3.34 7.18 3.71
C ARG A 42 4.12 6.64 2.50
N ILE A 43 4.41 5.36 2.47
CA ILE A 43 5.27 4.75 1.45
C ILE A 43 4.74 4.97 0.03
N ARG A 44 3.45 4.71 -0.20
CA ARG A 44 2.83 4.81 -1.53
C ARG A 44 2.88 6.23 -2.11
N PRO A 45 2.45 7.29 -1.41
CA PRO A 45 2.60 8.66 -1.92
C PRO A 45 4.06 9.09 -2.06
N ILE A 46 5.00 8.62 -1.21
CA ILE A 46 6.43 8.90 -1.36
C ILE A 46 6.99 8.26 -2.62
N ILE A 47 6.65 7.00 -2.91
CA ILE A 47 7.03 6.33 -4.17
C ILE A 47 6.55 7.15 -5.37
N LEU A 48 5.31 7.65 -5.34
CA LEU A 48 4.79 8.50 -6.41
C LEU A 48 5.63 9.76 -6.62
N LEU A 49 5.97 10.48 -5.54
CA LEU A 49 6.78 11.69 -5.60
C LEU A 49 8.18 11.41 -6.15
N LEU A 50 8.85 10.35 -5.67
CA LEU A 50 10.17 9.95 -6.14
C LEU A 50 10.17 9.50 -7.61
N ALA A 51 9.15 8.74 -8.04
CA ALA A 51 8.99 8.35 -9.44
C ALA A 51 8.79 9.59 -10.35
N SER A 52 8.01 10.57 -9.88
CA SER A 52 7.85 11.84 -10.58
C SER A 52 9.17 12.59 -10.72
N GLU A 53 9.96 12.67 -9.67
CA GLU A 53 11.27 13.35 -9.69
C GLU A 53 12.24 12.67 -10.66
N ILE A 54 12.33 11.34 -10.67
CA ILE A 54 13.15 10.57 -11.63
C ILE A 54 12.79 10.93 -13.07
N CYS A 55 11.50 11.18 -13.34
CA CYS A 55 10.97 11.58 -14.64
C CYS A 55 10.97 13.11 -14.87
N SER A 56 11.77 13.86 -14.11
CA SER A 56 11.89 15.32 -14.21
C SER A 56 10.62 16.11 -13.82
N GLY A 57 9.75 15.51 -13.02
CA GLY A 57 8.61 16.16 -12.39
C GLY A 57 9.00 17.01 -11.19
N SER A 58 8.01 17.54 -10.50
CA SER A 58 8.20 18.26 -9.24
C SER A 58 7.15 17.87 -8.22
N TYR A 59 7.50 17.84 -6.96
CA TYR A 59 6.59 17.50 -5.85
C TYR A 59 5.32 18.34 -5.86
N HIS A 60 5.44 19.65 -6.14
CA HIS A 60 4.29 20.55 -6.21
C HIS A 60 3.24 20.07 -7.25
N LYS A 61 3.68 19.63 -8.43
CA LYS A 61 2.78 19.15 -9.48
C LYS A 61 2.22 17.77 -9.22
N SER A 62 2.87 16.98 -8.39
CA SER A 62 2.51 15.59 -8.12
C SER A 62 1.80 15.40 -6.77
N LEU A 63 1.75 16.45 -5.91
CA LEU A 63 1.18 16.35 -4.57
C LEU A 63 -0.28 15.90 -4.58
N SER A 64 -1.11 16.49 -5.44
CA SER A 64 -2.53 16.12 -5.52
C SER A 64 -2.72 14.64 -5.89
N ALA A 65 -1.89 14.10 -6.80
CA ALA A 65 -1.90 12.67 -7.11
C ALA A 65 -1.42 11.82 -5.92
N ALA A 66 -0.39 12.28 -5.20
CA ALA A 66 0.10 11.59 -4.01
C ALA A 66 -0.96 11.55 -2.90
N LEU A 67 -1.69 12.65 -2.69
CA LEU A 67 -2.83 12.70 -1.79
C LEU A 67 -3.99 11.80 -2.25
N ALA A 68 -4.25 11.70 -3.56
CA ALA A 68 -5.25 10.78 -4.09
C ALA A 68 -4.95 9.31 -3.69
N ILE A 69 -3.69 8.90 -3.85
CA ILE A 69 -3.23 7.55 -3.45
C ILE A 69 -3.42 7.34 -1.95
N GLU A 70 -3.03 8.31 -1.13
CA GLU A 70 -3.15 8.19 0.33
C GLU A 70 -4.60 8.17 0.80
N MET A 71 -5.49 8.96 0.17
CA MET A 71 -6.93 8.93 0.49
C MET A 71 -7.58 7.60 0.10
N MET A 72 -7.25 7.04 -1.07
CA MET A 72 -7.71 5.72 -1.47
C MET A 72 -7.23 4.63 -0.49
N HIS A 73 -5.96 4.67 -0.11
CA HIS A 73 -5.40 3.75 0.88
C HIS A 73 -6.07 3.91 2.26
N SER A 74 -6.28 5.15 2.71
CA SER A 74 -6.94 5.39 4.00
C SER A 74 -8.39 4.93 4.00
N ALA A 75 -9.10 5.06 2.88
CA ALA A 75 -10.44 4.54 2.71
C ALA A 75 -10.46 3.00 2.77
N SER A 76 -9.52 2.32 2.09
CA SER A 76 -9.45 0.85 2.15
C SER A 76 -9.23 0.36 3.58
N LEU A 77 -8.33 0.99 4.34
CA LEU A 77 -8.10 0.62 5.74
C LEU A 77 -9.35 0.77 6.64
N ILE A 78 -10.21 1.77 6.38
CA ILE A 78 -11.48 1.90 7.10
C ILE A 78 -12.42 0.76 6.73
N HIS A 79 -12.51 0.41 5.45
CA HIS A 79 -13.36 -0.67 4.96
C HIS A 79 -12.86 -2.03 5.44
N ASP A 80 -11.54 -2.27 5.45
CA ASP A 80 -10.93 -3.47 6.03
C ASP A 80 -11.29 -3.60 7.52
N ASP A 81 -11.12 -2.52 8.33
CA ASP A 81 -11.50 -2.53 9.74
C ASP A 81 -13.00 -2.82 9.97
N LEU A 82 -13.87 -2.48 9.01
CA LEU A 82 -15.30 -2.82 9.07
C LEU A 82 -15.55 -4.30 8.76
N LEU A 83 -14.85 -4.87 7.80
CA LEU A 83 -14.98 -6.27 7.38
C LEU A 83 -14.40 -7.22 8.43
N ASP A 84 -13.22 -6.90 8.93
CA ASP A 84 -12.46 -7.71 9.88
C ASP A 84 -12.86 -7.46 11.34
N GLN A 85 -13.78 -6.53 11.59
CA GLN A 85 -14.16 -6.06 12.93
C GLN A 85 -12.94 -5.59 13.74
N GLY A 86 -12.01 -4.92 13.09
CA GLY A 86 -10.76 -4.43 13.66
C GLY A 86 -11.01 -3.43 14.80
N ILE A 87 -10.43 -3.68 15.97
CA ILE A 87 -10.61 -2.84 17.17
C ILE A 87 -9.52 -1.75 17.23
N ILE A 88 -8.29 -2.09 16.84
CA ILE A 88 -7.12 -1.21 16.95
C ILE A 88 -6.45 -1.07 15.58
N ARG A 89 -6.11 0.16 15.22
CA ARG A 89 -5.31 0.50 14.04
C ARG A 89 -4.23 1.50 14.42
N ARG A 90 -2.96 1.16 14.18
CA ARG A 90 -1.81 2.04 14.49
C ARG A 90 -1.81 2.54 15.95
N ASN A 91 -2.03 1.65 16.90
CA ASN A 91 -2.11 1.92 18.35
C ASN A 91 -3.25 2.87 18.79
N LEU A 92 -4.21 3.15 17.91
CA LEU A 92 -5.42 3.92 18.22
C LEU A 92 -6.66 3.03 17.99
N PRO A 93 -7.82 3.34 18.63
CA PRO A 93 -9.07 2.69 18.25
C PRO A 93 -9.32 2.85 16.76
N SER A 94 -9.76 1.80 16.07
CA SER A 94 -10.17 1.86 14.67
C SER A 94 -11.31 2.86 14.46
N ALA A 95 -11.54 3.31 13.23
CA ALA A 95 -12.64 4.23 12.96
C ALA A 95 -14.03 3.61 13.29
N PRO A 96 -14.32 2.34 12.95
CA PRO A 96 -15.56 1.68 13.38
C PRO A 96 -15.72 1.61 14.89
N GLU A 97 -14.67 1.30 15.63
CA GLU A 97 -14.69 1.21 17.09
C GLU A 97 -14.96 2.57 17.75
N LYS A 98 -14.31 3.63 17.28
CA LYS A 98 -14.41 4.94 17.87
C LYS A 98 -15.69 5.71 17.48
N PHE A 99 -16.12 5.60 16.23
CA PHE A 99 -17.19 6.43 15.67
C PHE A 99 -18.44 5.65 15.27
N GLY A 100 -18.38 4.32 15.33
CA GLY A 100 -19.46 3.44 14.90
C GLY A 100 -19.42 3.11 13.40
N HIS A 101 -19.88 1.91 13.04
CA HIS A 101 -19.80 1.33 11.68
C HIS A 101 -20.35 2.23 10.58
N SER A 102 -21.55 2.81 10.78
CA SER A 102 -22.20 3.63 9.75
C SER A 102 -21.40 4.90 9.44
N ARG A 103 -20.84 5.57 10.46
CA ARG A 103 -20.05 6.79 10.25
C ARG A 103 -18.69 6.47 9.65
N ALA A 104 -18.06 5.36 10.05
CA ALA A 104 -16.82 4.88 9.46
C ALA A 104 -17.00 4.56 7.97
N LEU A 105 -18.05 3.82 7.60
CA LEU A 105 -18.38 3.52 6.20
C LEU A 105 -18.48 4.81 5.36
N LEU A 106 -19.28 5.77 5.81
CA LEU A 106 -19.45 7.04 5.11
C LEU A 106 -18.16 7.86 5.02
N CYS A 107 -17.26 7.74 6.01
CA CYS A 107 -15.95 8.35 5.94
C CYS A 107 -15.06 7.69 4.85
N GLY A 108 -15.09 6.37 4.72
CA GLY A 108 -14.42 5.64 3.64
C GLY A 108 -14.92 6.12 2.26
N ASP A 109 -16.24 6.20 2.07
CA ASP A 109 -16.85 6.69 0.83
C ASP A 109 -16.44 8.15 0.52
N TYR A 110 -16.40 9.00 1.56
CA TYR A 110 -15.95 10.39 1.41
C TYR A 110 -14.48 10.46 0.95
N LEU A 111 -13.59 9.67 1.55
CA LEU A 111 -12.18 9.63 1.16
C LEU A 111 -11.99 9.08 -0.25
N LEU A 112 -12.78 8.09 -0.68
CA LEU A 112 -12.79 7.63 -2.08
C LEU A 112 -13.22 8.74 -3.04
N ALA A 113 -14.31 9.45 -2.74
CA ALA A 113 -14.76 10.58 -3.56
C ALA A 113 -13.68 11.69 -3.61
N LYS A 114 -13.03 11.99 -2.48
CA LYS A 114 -11.95 12.97 -2.41
C LYS A 114 -10.71 12.54 -3.18
N SER A 115 -10.40 11.26 -3.21
CA SER A 115 -9.31 10.72 -4.01
C SER A 115 -9.54 10.94 -5.51
N ILE A 116 -10.79 10.79 -5.97
CA ILE A 116 -11.18 11.09 -7.36
C ILE A 116 -11.00 12.58 -7.68
N GLU A 117 -11.41 13.47 -6.76
CA GLU A 117 -11.20 14.91 -6.93
C GLU A 117 -9.71 15.24 -7.07
N PHE A 118 -8.86 14.69 -6.19
CA PHE A 118 -7.42 14.92 -6.22
C PHE A 118 -6.73 14.39 -7.48
N ILE A 119 -7.19 13.25 -8.04
CA ILE A 119 -6.58 12.67 -9.23
C ILE A 119 -7.10 13.28 -10.54
N SER A 120 -8.25 13.96 -10.51
CA SER A 120 -8.93 14.46 -11.71
C SER A 120 -8.09 15.41 -12.60
N PRO A 121 -7.18 16.25 -12.08
CA PRO A 121 -6.38 17.15 -12.92
C PRO A 121 -5.37 16.47 -13.84
N TYR A 122 -5.09 15.17 -13.64
CA TYR A 122 -4.00 14.46 -14.37
C TYR A 122 -4.46 13.77 -15.65
N GLY A 123 -5.70 13.95 -16.05
CA GLY A 123 -6.23 13.52 -17.33
C GLY A 123 -6.77 12.08 -17.35
N GLU A 124 -7.48 11.76 -18.42
CA GLU A 124 -8.27 10.53 -18.54
C GLU A 124 -7.48 9.26 -18.28
N LYS A 125 -6.26 9.16 -18.81
CA LYS A 125 -5.44 7.97 -18.68
C LYS A 125 -5.08 7.67 -17.23
N VAL A 126 -4.65 8.69 -16.49
CA VAL A 126 -4.29 8.56 -15.07
C VAL A 126 -5.53 8.20 -14.24
N ILE A 127 -6.67 8.86 -14.49
CA ILE A 127 -7.93 8.55 -13.81
C ILE A 127 -8.37 7.12 -14.07
N ARG A 128 -8.29 6.64 -15.32
CA ARG A 128 -8.67 5.28 -15.69
C ARG A 128 -7.81 4.23 -14.98
N ASN A 129 -6.49 4.45 -14.95
CA ASN A 129 -5.57 3.54 -14.27
C ASN A 129 -5.77 3.57 -12.75
N PHE A 130 -6.01 4.75 -12.17
CA PHE A 130 -6.34 4.91 -10.75
C PHE A 130 -7.63 4.19 -10.38
N GLY A 131 -8.69 4.35 -11.19
CA GLY A 131 -9.96 3.65 -11.00
C GLY A 131 -9.82 2.13 -11.12
N LYS A 132 -8.96 1.65 -12.07
CA LYS A 132 -8.66 0.22 -12.18
C LYS A 132 -8.01 -0.32 -10.92
N ALA A 133 -7.04 0.38 -10.34
CA ALA A 133 -6.42 -0.06 -9.08
C ALA A 133 -7.44 -0.14 -7.93
N GLY A 134 -8.37 0.82 -7.85
CA GLY A 134 -9.46 0.76 -6.87
C GLY A 134 -10.39 -0.45 -7.06
N MET A 135 -10.71 -0.80 -8.32
CA MET A 135 -11.47 -2.04 -8.63
C MET A 135 -10.65 -3.28 -8.27
N ASP A 136 -9.37 -3.33 -8.64
CA ASP A 136 -8.48 -4.45 -8.30
C ASP A 136 -8.42 -4.64 -6.76
N MET A 137 -8.31 -3.57 -5.98
CA MET A 137 -8.32 -3.63 -4.51
C MET A 137 -9.62 -4.24 -3.96
N ALA A 138 -10.77 -3.81 -4.45
CA ALA A 138 -12.07 -4.35 -4.03
C ALA A 138 -12.24 -5.84 -4.42
N GLU A 139 -11.80 -6.22 -5.62
CA GLU A 139 -11.79 -7.63 -6.05
C GLU A 139 -10.80 -8.45 -5.22
N GLY A 140 -9.64 -7.85 -4.85
CA GLY A 140 -8.64 -8.46 -3.98
C GLY A 140 -9.20 -8.76 -2.60
N GLU A 141 -9.98 -7.84 -2.03
CA GLU A 141 -10.66 -8.05 -0.75
C GLU A 141 -11.68 -9.18 -0.80
N VAL A 142 -12.46 -9.27 -1.88
CA VAL A 142 -13.39 -10.39 -2.10
C VAL A 142 -12.64 -11.73 -2.24
N LEU A 143 -11.45 -11.72 -2.86
CA LEU A 143 -10.61 -12.93 -2.93
C LEU A 143 -10.09 -13.33 -1.55
N ASP A 144 -9.62 -12.38 -0.76
CA ASP A 144 -9.10 -12.61 0.59
C ASP A 144 -10.15 -13.29 1.47
N LEU A 145 -11.36 -12.75 1.53
CA LEU A 145 -12.49 -13.36 2.23
C LEU A 145 -12.79 -14.81 1.79
N ARG A 146 -12.50 -15.17 0.52
CA ARG A 146 -12.69 -16.54 0.01
C ARG A 146 -11.52 -17.46 0.34
N LEU A 147 -10.30 -16.90 0.46
CA LEU A 147 -9.12 -17.67 0.83
C LEU A 147 -9.27 -18.28 2.22
N ASP A 148 -9.91 -17.55 3.15
CA ASP A 148 -10.22 -18.00 4.50
C ASP A 148 -11.15 -19.22 4.56
N GLU A 149 -11.84 -19.57 3.46
CA GLU A 149 -12.65 -20.79 3.34
C GLU A 149 -11.81 -22.07 3.09
N GLY A 150 -10.48 -21.98 3.03
CA GLY A 150 -9.56 -23.13 3.11
C GLY A 150 -9.16 -23.78 1.78
N ASN A 151 -9.49 -23.21 0.63
CA ASN A 151 -9.18 -23.77 -0.70
C ASN A 151 -8.17 -22.93 -1.51
N CYS A 152 -7.20 -22.32 -0.83
CA CYS A 152 -6.19 -21.47 -1.46
C CYS A 152 -5.02 -22.30 -2.00
N GLY A 153 -4.75 -22.12 -3.30
CA GLY A 153 -3.49 -22.52 -3.93
C GLY A 153 -2.56 -21.32 -4.11
N GLU A 154 -1.30 -21.59 -4.39
CA GLU A 154 -0.27 -20.55 -4.59
C GLU A 154 -0.69 -19.50 -5.64
N SER A 155 -1.30 -19.90 -6.76
CA SER A 155 -1.78 -18.98 -7.80
C SER A 155 -2.88 -18.04 -7.31
N SER A 156 -3.84 -18.53 -6.53
CA SER A 156 -4.93 -17.72 -5.96
C SER A 156 -4.41 -16.74 -4.92
N TYR A 157 -3.43 -17.17 -4.13
CA TYR A 157 -2.74 -16.29 -3.18
C TYR A 157 -2.07 -15.12 -3.91
N PHE A 158 -1.24 -15.37 -4.92
CA PHE A 158 -0.57 -14.30 -5.67
C PHE A 158 -1.56 -13.38 -6.42
N GLU A 159 -2.69 -13.91 -6.90
CA GLU A 159 -3.74 -13.07 -7.49
C GLU A 159 -4.35 -12.12 -6.44
N CYS A 160 -4.65 -12.63 -5.25
CA CYS A 160 -5.13 -11.83 -4.12
C CYS A 160 -4.12 -10.75 -3.73
N VAL A 161 -2.86 -11.11 -3.50
CA VAL A 161 -1.78 -10.18 -3.15
C VAL A 161 -1.61 -9.07 -4.19
N TYR A 162 -1.63 -9.45 -5.48
CA TYR A 162 -1.57 -8.45 -6.54
C TYR A 162 -2.73 -7.47 -6.43
N LYS A 163 -3.95 -7.95 -6.36
CA LYS A 163 -5.15 -7.12 -6.37
C LYS A 163 -5.29 -6.30 -5.09
N LYS A 164 -5.21 -6.91 -3.92
CA LYS A 164 -5.42 -6.26 -2.62
C LYS A 164 -4.32 -5.24 -2.30
N THR A 165 -3.06 -5.57 -2.56
CA THR A 165 -1.92 -4.78 -2.08
C THR A 165 -1.04 -4.22 -3.18
N ALA A 166 -0.52 -5.07 -4.09
CA ALA A 166 0.51 -4.65 -5.05
C ALA A 166 -0.02 -3.70 -6.12
N SER A 167 -1.30 -3.78 -6.50
CA SER A 167 -1.94 -2.90 -7.48
C SER A 167 -1.78 -1.42 -7.12
N LEU A 168 -1.97 -1.05 -5.85
CA LEU A 168 -1.84 0.33 -5.40
C LEU A 168 -0.36 0.78 -5.35
N PHE A 169 0.59 -0.10 -5.05
CA PHE A 169 2.02 0.20 -5.20
C PHE A 169 2.41 0.43 -6.66
N ALA A 170 1.94 -0.46 -7.55
CA ALA A 170 2.18 -0.38 -8.98
C ALA A 170 1.69 0.94 -9.58
N ILE A 171 0.43 1.30 -9.25
CA ILE A 171 -0.15 2.52 -9.79
C ILE A 171 0.45 3.79 -9.15
N SER A 172 0.89 3.74 -7.89
CA SER A 172 1.59 4.85 -7.26
C SER A 172 2.86 5.22 -8.03
N ALA A 173 3.70 4.23 -8.34
CA ALA A 173 4.91 4.45 -9.10
C ALA A 173 4.62 4.90 -10.55
N SER A 174 3.67 4.27 -11.22
CA SER A 174 3.28 4.59 -12.60
C SER A 174 2.66 5.99 -12.73
N ILE A 175 1.75 6.39 -11.84
CA ILE A 175 1.18 7.75 -11.82
C ILE A 175 2.28 8.78 -11.53
N GLY A 176 3.21 8.48 -10.61
CA GLY A 176 4.37 9.32 -10.38
C GLY A 176 5.15 9.57 -11.66
N ALA A 177 5.43 8.54 -12.45
CA ALA A 177 6.09 8.67 -13.73
C ALA A 177 5.29 9.57 -14.71
N TYR A 178 3.98 9.38 -14.84
CA TYR A 178 3.13 10.23 -15.69
C TYR A 178 3.12 11.69 -15.22
N THR A 179 3.05 11.95 -13.91
CA THR A 179 3.13 13.34 -13.40
C THR A 179 4.49 13.98 -13.68
N GLY A 180 5.55 13.17 -13.79
CA GLY A 180 6.88 13.54 -14.23
C GLY A 180 7.06 13.63 -15.75
N ARG A 181 5.99 13.43 -16.55
CA ARG A 181 5.96 13.44 -18.02
C ARG A 181 6.65 12.26 -18.72
N ALA A 182 6.70 11.11 -18.04
CA ALA A 182 7.12 9.87 -18.68
C ALA A 182 6.19 9.47 -19.81
N ASP A 183 6.74 8.79 -20.81
CA ASP A 183 5.97 8.05 -21.79
C ASP A 183 5.41 6.75 -21.19
N ASP A 184 4.61 6.05 -21.99
CA ASP A 184 3.94 4.83 -21.58
C ASP A 184 4.92 3.71 -21.23
N ALA A 185 6.00 3.59 -21.98
CA ALA A 185 7.00 2.54 -21.78
C ALA A 185 7.74 2.74 -20.44
N LEU A 186 8.07 3.99 -20.12
CA LEU A 186 8.71 4.30 -18.84
C LEU A 186 7.73 4.16 -17.67
N ALA A 187 6.48 4.61 -17.82
CA ALA A 187 5.45 4.47 -16.80
C ALA A 187 5.13 2.98 -16.51
N GLU A 188 5.14 2.13 -17.54
CA GLU A 188 4.97 0.68 -17.37
C GLU A 188 6.15 0.05 -16.58
N ARG A 189 7.38 0.50 -16.80
CA ARG A 189 8.52 0.04 -15.99
C ARG A 189 8.37 0.43 -14.52
N PHE A 190 7.85 1.63 -14.23
CA PHE A 190 7.51 2.01 -12.85
C PHE A 190 6.36 1.16 -12.29
N ASN A 191 5.38 0.79 -13.12
CA ASN A 191 4.32 -0.13 -12.74
C ASN A 191 4.89 -1.50 -12.30
N LEU A 192 5.79 -2.08 -13.10
CA LEU A 192 6.48 -3.34 -12.79
C LEU A 192 7.30 -3.24 -11.49
N PHE A 193 8.02 -2.15 -11.28
CA PHE A 193 8.73 -1.88 -10.03
C PHE A 193 7.77 -1.90 -8.83
N GLY A 194 6.68 -1.11 -8.91
CA GLY A 194 5.71 -1.02 -7.82
C GLY A 194 5.00 -2.34 -7.55
N ASN A 195 4.67 -3.11 -8.60
CA ASN A 195 4.10 -4.44 -8.45
C ASN A 195 5.03 -5.40 -7.70
N SER A 196 6.28 -5.48 -8.11
CA SER A 196 7.27 -6.34 -7.45
C SER A 196 7.49 -5.92 -5.99
N LEU A 197 7.59 -4.62 -5.73
CA LEU A 197 7.74 -4.09 -4.37
C LEU A 197 6.53 -4.38 -3.49
N GLY A 198 5.32 -4.14 -4.00
CA GLY A 198 4.07 -4.37 -3.25
C GLY A 198 3.84 -5.84 -2.95
N THR A 199 4.20 -6.74 -3.88
CA THR A 199 4.14 -8.19 -3.67
C THR A 199 5.14 -8.61 -2.58
N ALA A 200 6.40 -8.16 -2.65
CA ALA A 200 7.40 -8.45 -1.62
C ALA A 200 6.94 -7.95 -0.24
N TYR A 201 6.41 -6.73 -0.18
CA TYR A 201 5.90 -6.12 1.05
C TYR A 201 4.81 -6.98 1.70
N GLN A 202 3.81 -7.43 0.92
CA GLN A 202 2.73 -8.26 1.46
C GLN A 202 3.24 -9.60 1.96
N ILE A 203 4.16 -10.26 1.22
CA ILE A 203 4.72 -11.54 1.69
C ILE A 203 5.49 -11.36 3.01
N VAL A 204 6.17 -10.23 3.19
CA VAL A 204 6.84 -9.90 4.47
C VAL A 204 5.83 -9.75 5.59
N ASP A 205 4.75 -8.97 5.39
CA ASP A 205 3.68 -8.83 6.38
C ASP A 205 3.09 -10.21 6.76
N ASP A 206 2.85 -11.08 5.79
CA ASP A 206 2.34 -12.44 5.99
C ASP A 206 3.30 -13.32 6.81
N ILE A 207 4.60 -13.24 6.55
CA ILE A 207 5.61 -13.98 7.32
C ILE A 207 5.61 -13.51 8.78
N LEU A 208 5.58 -12.19 8.99
CA LEU A 208 5.55 -11.59 10.33
C LEU A 208 4.31 -12.01 11.11
N GLU A 209 3.12 -11.88 10.50
CA GLU A 209 1.85 -12.31 11.09
C GLU A 209 1.89 -13.81 11.44
N PHE A 210 2.36 -14.64 10.51
CA PHE A 210 2.48 -16.06 10.72
C PHE A 210 3.37 -16.41 11.92
N LEU A 211 4.51 -15.75 12.08
CA LEU A 211 5.44 -15.98 13.19
C LEU A 211 4.89 -15.49 14.53
N GLU A 212 4.23 -14.33 14.56
CA GLU A 212 3.57 -13.79 15.78
C GLU A 212 2.48 -14.73 16.30
N VAL A 213 1.61 -15.23 15.42
CA VAL A 213 0.54 -16.18 15.80
C VAL A 213 1.12 -17.48 16.34
N VAL A 214 2.20 -17.98 15.74
CA VAL A 214 2.87 -19.19 16.20
C VAL A 214 3.50 -19.01 17.58
N GLU A 215 4.12 -17.86 17.86
CA GLU A 215 4.74 -17.55 19.16
C GLU A 215 3.69 -17.34 20.26
N SER A 216 2.60 -16.65 19.96
CA SER A 216 1.51 -16.37 20.91
C SER A 216 0.69 -17.60 21.27
N LYS A 217 0.83 -18.72 20.53
CA LYS A 217 -0.01 -19.93 20.64
C LYS A 217 -1.51 -19.64 20.45
N GLU A 218 -1.84 -18.58 19.76
CA GLU A 218 -3.21 -18.31 19.37
C GLU A 218 -3.69 -19.32 18.33
N SER A 219 -4.91 -19.80 18.51
CA SER A 219 -5.43 -20.93 17.73
C SER A 219 -6.13 -20.52 16.43
N LYS A 220 -6.11 -19.23 16.06
CA LYS A 220 -6.76 -18.73 14.85
C LYS A 220 -5.85 -17.74 14.12
N PHE A 221 -5.51 -18.11 12.90
CA PHE A 221 -5.00 -17.18 11.91
C PHE A 221 -6.15 -16.33 11.39
N THR A 222 -5.91 -15.05 11.18
CA THR A 222 -6.93 -14.11 10.69
C THR A 222 -7.05 -14.11 9.17
N SER A 223 -6.00 -14.57 8.47
CA SER A 223 -5.96 -14.68 7.01
C SER A 223 -5.10 -15.84 6.53
N GLU A 224 -5.27 -16.29 5.28
CA GLU A 224 -4.43 -17.34 4.69
C GLU A 224 -3.14 -16.75 4.12
N THR A 225 -2.07 -16.75 4.91
CA THR A 225 -0.75 -16.23 4.56
C THR A 225 0.04 -17.17 3.65
N LEU A 226 1.09 -16.67 2.95
CA LEU A 226 1.91 -17.51 2.08
C LEU A 226 2.54 -18.72 2.80
N PRO A 227 3.09 -18.58 4.03
CA PRO A 227 3.56 -19.75 4.79
C PRO A 227 2.47 -20.80 5.00
N HIS A 228 1.20 -20.43 5.25
CA HIS A 228 0.10 -21.39 5.36
C HIS A 228 -0.16 -22.14 4.07
N VAL A 229 -0.16 -21.44 2.94
CA VAL A 229 -0.34 -22.07 1.63
C VAL A 229 0.73 -23.14 1.39
N TYR A 230 1.97 -22.86 1.76
CA TYR A 230 3.09 -23.79 1.59
C TYR A 230 3.06 -24.95 2.60
N MET A 231 2.63 -24.71 3.83
CA MET A 231 2.51 -25.75 4.87
C MET A 231 1.54 -26.88 4.50
N LYS A 232 0.66 -26.70 3.54
CA LYS A 232 -0.18 -27.78 3.02
C LYS A 232 0.63 -28.95 2.46
N ASN A 233 1.90 -28.73 2.07
CA ASN A 233 2.74 -29.72 1.43
C ASN A 233 4.17 -29.85 1.99
N MET A 234 4.53 -29.09 3.02
CA MET A 234 5.88 -29.10 3.60
C MET A 234 5.87 -28.73 5.08
N SER A 235 7.02 -28.85 5.77
CA SER A 235 7.14 -28.44 7.16
C SER A 235 7.01 -26.92 7.32
N LYS A 236 6.78 -26.47 8.56
CA LYS A 236 6.70 -25.03 8.89
C LYS A 236 7.97 -24.28 8.50
N GLU A 237 9.11 -24.84 8.87
CA GLU A 237 10.43 -24.25 8.61
C GLU A 237 10.69 -24.12 7.11
N GLU A 238 10.39 -25.16 6.33
CA GLU A 238 10.48 -25.14 4.87
C GLU A 238 9.52 -24.12 4.24
N ALA A 239 8.31 -23.99 4.79
CA ALA A 239 7.30 -23.05 4.29
C ALA A 239 7.75 -21.58 4.51
N VAL A 240 8.30 -21.26 5.67
CA VAL A 240 8.86 -19.94 5.97
C VAL A 240 10.07 -19.65 5.06
N GLU A 241 11.02 -20.59 4.93
CA GLU A 241 12.18 -20.43 4.07
C GLU A 241 11.77 -20.18 2.60
N LYS A 242 10.80 -20.95 2.09
CA LYS A 242 10.26 -20.75 0.74
C LYS A 242 9.57 -19.40 0.58
N SER A 243 8.87 -18.92 1.60
CA SER A 243 8.25 -17.59 1.59
C SER A 243 9.30 -16.47 1.57
N VAL A 244 10.38 -16.62 2.33
CA VAL A 244 11.52 -15.69 2.30
C VAL A 244 12.19 -15.69 0.92
N ASP A 245 12.31 -16.82 0.26
CA ASP A 245 12.87 -16.88 -1.09
C ASP A 245 11.94 -16.20 -2.12
N ALA A 246 10.62 -16.28 -1.95
CA ALA A 246 9.68 -15.50 -2.75
C ALA A 246 9.86 -13.99 -2.53
N VAL A 247 10.07 -13.52 -1.29
CA VAL A 247 10.42 -12.11 -1.00
C VAL A 247 11.68 -11.71 -1.77
N LYS A 248 12.77 -12.50 -1.67
CA LYS A 248 14.04 -12.21 -2.36
C LYS A 248 13.85 -12.10 -3.87
N LEU A 249 13.04 -12.99 -4.46
CA LEU A 249 12.73 -12.96 -5.89
C LEU A 249 12.11 -11.61 -6.29
N HIS A 250 11.07 -11.18 -5.59
CA HIS A 250 10.37 -9.94 -5.88
C HIS A 250 11.21 -8.69 -5.57
N VAL A 251 11.97 -8.69 -4.49
CA VAL A 251 12.93 -7.61 -4.16
C VAL A 251 13.98 -7.47 -5.26
N ASN A 252 14.56 -8.57 -5.75
CA ASN A 252 15.53 -8.53 -6.82
C ASN A 252 14.91 -7.98 -8.11
N ALA A 253 13.70 -8.41 -8.49
CA ALA A 253 12.99 -7.89 -9.65
C ALA A 253 12.71 -6.38 -9.54
N ALA A 254 12.31 -5.89 -8.35
CA ALA A 254 12.14 -4.46 -8.09
C ALA A 254 13.47 -3.71 -8.26
N LYS A 255 14.55 -4.19 -7.65
CA LYS A 255 15.89 -3.58 -7.75
C LYS A 255 16.45 -3.59 -9.17
N GLU A 256 16.31 -4.69 -9.91
CA GLU A 256 16.71 -4.77 -11.32
C GLU A 256 15.97 -3.75 -12.17
N THR A 257 14.68 -3.55 -11.93
CA THR A 257 13.89 -2.51 -12.59
C THR A 257 14.43 -1.12 -12.26
N LEU A 258 14.74 -0.82 -11.00
CA LEU A 258 15.33 0.47 -10.59
C LEU A 258 16.67 0.74 -11.27
N LEU A 259 17.50 -0.27 -11.50
CA LEU A 259 18.79 -0.12 -12.20
C LEU A 259 18.60 0.35 -13.65
N THR A 260 17.44 0.14 -14.25
CA THR A 260 17.14 0.61 -15.61
C THR A 260 16.84 2.11 -15.67
N PHE A 261 16.61 2.78 -14.53
CA PHE A 261 16.37 4.22 -14.47
C PHE A 261 17.69 5.00 -14.33
N LYS A 262 17.66 6.29 -14.74
CA LYS A 262 18.80 7.18 -14.57
C LYS A 262 19.18 7.29 -13.09
N GLY A 263 20.48 7.19 -12.79
CA GLY A 263 21.01 7.40 -11.43
C GLY A 263 20.75 8.82 -10.93
N CYS A 264 20.08 8.93 -9.77
CA CYS A 264 19.80 10.18 -9.09
C CYS A 264 19.39 9.91 -7.64
N PRO A 265 19.41 10.92 -6.74
CA PRO A 265 19.04 10.73 -5.33
C PRO A 265 17.65 10.11 -5.12
N ALA A 266 16.67 10.48 -5.94
CA ALA A 266 15.31 9.91 -5.85
C ALA A 266 15.30 8.41 -6.15
N ARG A 267 16.07 7.94 -7.14
CA ARG A 267 16.23 6.49 -7.40
C ARG A 267 16.90 5.78 -6.22
N ASP A 268 17.92 6.38 -5.63
CA ASP A 268 18.63 5.78 -4.50
C ASP A 268 17.72 5.69 -3.26
N LYS A 269 16.81 6.65 -3.07
CA LYS A 269 15.75 6.57 -2.05
C LYS A 269 14.76 5.43 -2.33
N LEU A 270 14.41 5.15 -3.60
CA LEU A 270 13.58 3.99 -3.91
C LEU A 270 14.26 2.66 -3.57
N PHE A 271 15.58 2.54 -3.75
CA PHE A 271 16.33 1.39 -3.25
C PHE A 271 16.24 1.28 -1.72
N GLN A 272 16.44 2.38 -1.00
CA GLN A 272 16.34 2.41 0.46
C GLN A 272 14.93 2.02 0.95
N ILE A 273 13.86 2.52 0.30
CA ILE A 273 12.49 2.10 0.62
C ILE A 273 12.32 0.59 0.39
N THR A 274 12.83 0.08 -0.75
CA THR A 274 12.72 -1.35 -1.07
C THR A 274 13.34 -2.19 0.04
N ASP A 275 14.56 -1.87 0.49
CA ASP A 275 15.19 -2.61 1.59
C ASP A 275 14.42 -2.44 2.91
N TYR A 276 14.05 -1.22 3.24
CA TYR A 276 13.41 -0.89 4.52
C TYR A 276 12.07 -1.60 4.76
N ILE A 277 11.22 -1.74 3.73
CA ILE A 277 9.90 -2.36 3.89
C ILE A 277 9.90 -3.86 3.59
N THR A 278 11.06 -4.43 3.29
CA THR A 278 11.20 -5.86 2.98
C THR A 278 12.35 -6.48 3.77
N VAL A 279 13.59 -6.29 3.35
CA VAL A 279 14.76 -6.97 3.93
C VAL A 279 14.97 -6.60 5.39
N ASP A 280 14.96 -5.29 5.71
CA ASP A 280 15.18 -4.82 7.09
C ASP A 280 14.09 -5.32 8.06
N MET A 281 12.88 -5.59 7.57
CA MET A 281 11.79 -6.14 8.39
C MET A 281 12.03 -7.61 8.72
N LEU A 282 12.62 -8.38 7.80
CA LEU A 282 12.94 -9.80 8.03
C LEU A 282 14.21 -10.01 8.86
N GLU A 283 15.17 -9.06 8.84
CA GLU A 283 16.41 -9.17 9.64
C GLU A 283 16.16 -9.03 11.16
N ASN A 284 14.98 -8.60 11.56
CA ASN A 284 14.58 -8.45 12.96
C ASN A 284 13.85 -9.70 13.52
N ILE A 285 13.75 -10.77 12.74
CA ILE A 285 13.19 -12.09 13.10
C ILE A 285 14.32 -13.05 13.44
#